data_3866af0710a2cf8643afe3268dae4fd9
#
_entry.id   3866af0710a2cf8643afe3268dae4fd9
#
_cell.length_a   1.000
_cell.length_b   1.000
_cell.length_c   1.000
_cell.angle_alpha   90.00
_cell.angle_beta   90.00
_cell.angle_gamma   90.00
#
_symmetry.space_group_name_H-M   'P 1'
#
loop_
_entity.id
_entity.type
_entity.pdbx_description
1 polymer ?
#
loop_
_entity_poly.entity_id
_entity_poly.type
_entity_poly.pdbx_seq_one_letter_code
_entity_poly.pdbx_strand_id
1 'polypeptide(L)'
;MSFHGPHWRNSIINSDGRGYYYFLPAVSTSDNTFEKTLQSEQKIVGKDAPQLYILKTEEGLAVNKCYPGVAILQSPFYATATLVDWIGGKNFDGYSDNHLIFFFFGSLLYVFLSILFFQKVLAIYFESSKYTWLVSIALIFATNVWYHGFFYGGLSHHYSLFLFSLFCWNILRYKRDYKMKFLIYLGIILGLLFLVRPTNMMILAILPFLFKTRDSFLGALKKILQVRNGQLAGFISAFLTILMLLPLITYWQTGHFFYWSYQGEGFDFSGKHLLETWISYRIGIFVHAPIALLSIIGLVYWLRTNRYLFVSWILPFITITYVLSSWWCWDYQSFFGHRGFIEFQFLFTFPLIVTLQIIRNSVVKYGLLTLVFGYMGIRSYQCVSGVYPKQRFTAYTYWKSILDFNYKIPNKYSILYNCQPFGTVVSTKELVPTELKNQKYDGSIEFGQGLTYHLKDRRRNIRYFFEFHLTKQLLEDSDWKDIEIIFAAQNKKEEQVYYYAFPLYSFYKEGKEKAIDFEIQEEVYPYANSSEKIGFYIWNRAKKQFKINDFSVVVKKIAIK
;
A
#
# COMPACT_ATOMS: atom_id res chain seq x y z
N MET A 1 -3.04 0.76 19.99
CA MET A 1 -4.34 0.06 19.86
C MET A 1 -4.78 -0.35 21.24
N SER A 2 -5.92 0.09 21.73
CA SER A 2 -6.52 -0.50 22.91
C SER A 2 -7.38 -1.68 22.45
N PHE A 3 -7.15 -2.87 23.02
CA PHE A 3 -8.01 -4.05 22.75
C PHE A 3 -9.37 -3.98 23.47
N HIS A 4 -9.82 -2.77 23.86
CA HIS A 4 -11.01 -2.55 24.69
C HIS A 4 -12.07 -1.64 24.06
N GLY A 5 -12.01 -1.34 22.76
CA GLY A 5 -13.04 -0.56 22.06
C GLY A 5 -13.91 -1.45 21.16
N PRO A 6 -15.17 -1.08 20.86
CA PRO A 6 -16.05 -1.90 20.01
C PRO A 6 -15.55 -2.12 18.58
N HIS A 7 -14.52 -1.39 18.13
CA HIS A 7 -13.99 -1.44 16.76
C HIS A 7 -12.59 -2.06 16.62
N TRP A 8 -11.97 -2.58 17.70
CA TRP A 8 -10.61 -3.10 17.61
C TRP A 8 -10.50 -4.34 16.68
N ARG A 9 -11.51 -5.20 16.68
CA ARG A 9 -11.57 -6.39 15.84
C ARG A 9 -11.46 -6.05 14.35
N ASN A 10 -12.20 -5.04 13.90
CA ASN A 10 -12.21 -4.60 12.49
C ASN A 10 -10.91 -3.91 12.08
N SER A 11 -10.09 -3.48 13.03
CA SER A 11 -8.84 -2.76 12.75
C SER A 11 -7.63 -3.67 12.53
N ILE A 12 -7.68 -4.93 13.00
CA ILE A 12 -6.56 -5.87 12.90
C ILE A 12 -6.46 -6.45 11.50
N ILE A 13 -7.55 -7.05 11.00
CA ILE A 13 -7.60 -7.62 9.66
C ILE A 13 -8.42 -6.67 8.79
N ASN A 14 -7.74 -5.78 8.09
CA ASN A 14 -8.37 -4.77 7.25
C ASN A 14 -7.68 -4.68 5.89
N SER A 15 -8.27 -3.95 4.94
CA SER A 15 -7.74 -3.76 3.59
C SER A 15 -7.32 -5.09 2.96
N ASP A 16 -6.21 -5.10 2.20
CA ASP A 16 -5.67 -6.31 1.53
C ASP A 16 -5.40 -7.45 2.51
N GLY A 17 -5.20 -7.15 3.81
CA GLY A 17 -5.02 -8.14 4.87
C GLY A 17 -6.18 -9.12 4.99
N ARG A 18 -7.41 -8.71 4.64
CA ARG A 18 -8.58 -9.60 4.61
C ARG A 18 -8.39 -10.72 3.60
N GLY A 19 -8.02 -10.36 2.38
CA GLY A 19 -7.78 -11.34 1.31
C GLY A 19 -6.65 -12.32 1.63
N TYR A 20 -5.55 -11.85 2.22
CA TYR A 20 -4.47 -12.74 2.68
C TYR A 20 -4.92 -13.67 3.81
N TYR A 21 -5.74 -13.17 4.73
CA TYR A 21 -6.20 -13.94 5.88
C TYR A 21 -7.18 -15.06 5.51
N TYR A 22 -8.04 -14.87 4.50
CA TYR A 22 -9.08 -15.81 4.12
C TYR A 22 -8.60 -17.24 3.89
N PHE A 23 -7.36 -17.45 3.44
CA PHE A 23 -6.81 -18.79 3.26
C PHE A 23 -6.74 -19.59 4.57
N LEU A 24 -6.52 -18.94 5.72
CA LEU A 24 -6.34 -19.63 6.99
C LEU A 24 -7.63 -20.31 7.47
N PRO A 25 -8.77 -19.59 7.66
CA PRO A 25 -10.03 -20.24 8.02
C PRO A 25 -10.56 -21.15 6.90
N ALA A 26 -10.40 -20.77 5.63
CA ALA A 26 -10.90 -21.58 4.51
C ALA A 26 -10.20 -22.95 4.46
N VAL A 27 -8.89 -23.03 4.58
CA VAL A 27 -8.14 -24.30 4.60
C VAL A 27 -8.47 -25.10 5.87
N SER A 28 -8.55 -24.47 7.03
CA SER A 28 -8.83 -25.18 8.29
C SER A 28 -10.24 -25.78 8.37
N THR A 29 -11.20 -25.22 7.64
CA THR A 29 -12.60 -25.71 7.57
C THR A 29 -12.93 -26.42 6.26
N SER A 30 -11.95 -26.64 5.38
CA SER A 30 -12.11 -27.20 4.04
C SER A 30 -13.18 -26.46 3.19
N ASP A 31 -13.21 -25.11 3.35
CA ASP A 31 -14.17 -24.21 2.71
C ASP A 31 -13.57 -23.63 1.41
N ASN A 32 -13.56 -24.43 0.32
CA ASN A 32 -13.04 -23.97 -0.96
C ASN A 32 -13.93 -22.94 -1.68
N THR A 33 -15.17 -22.75 -1.20
CA THR A 33 -16.10 -21.72 -1.68
C THR A 33 -15.95 -20.40 -0.95
N PHE A 34 -15.22 -20.35 0.17
CA PHE A 34 -15.09 -19.24 1.09
C PHE A 34 -16.41 -18.78 1.75
N GLU A 35 -17.49 -19.51 1.60
CA GLU A 35 -18.81 -19.10 2.13
C GLU A 35 -18.81 -19.05 3.66
N LYS A 36 -18.32 -20.08 4.34
CA LYS A 36 -18.20 -20.13 5.79
C LYS A 36 -17.26 -19.05 6.32
N THR A 37 -16.13 -18.86 5.62
CA THR A 37 -15.12 -17.84 5.91
C THR A 37 -15.73 -16.44 5.87
N LEU A 38 -16.48 -16.12 4.81
CA LEU A 38 -17.13 -14.82 4.64
C LEU A 38 -18.26 -14.61 5.64
N GLN A 39 -19.05 -15.65 5.95
CA GLN A 39 -20.09 -15.58 7.00
C GLN A 39 -19.49 -15.28 8.38
N SER A 40 -18.36 -15.90 8.71
CA SER A 40 -17.67 -15.66 9.99
C SER A 40 -17.06 -14.25 10.04
N GLU A 41 -16.49 -13.78 8.94
CA GLU A 41 -15.99 -12.41 8.85
C GLU A 41 -17.10 -11.37 9.00
N GLN A 42 -18.26 -11.59 8.39
CA GLN A 42 -19.41 -10.66 8.46
C GLN A 42 -19.90 -10.42 9.89
N LYS A 43 -19.69 -11.35 10.81
CA LYS A 43 -19.99 -11.15 12.25
C LYS A 43 -19.12 -10.06 12.87
N ILE A 44 -17.95 -9.80 12.30
CA ILE A 44 -16.96 -8.81 12.80
C ILE A 44 -17.09 -7.49 12.04
N VAL A 45 -17.09 -7.54 10.71
CA VAL A 45 -17.03 -6.32 9.85
C VAL A 45 -18.42 -5.79 9.48
N GLY A 46 -19.47 -6.55 9.75
CA GLY A 46 -20.86 -6.25 9.35
C GLY A 46 -21.24 -6.88 8.02
N LYS A 47 -22.56 -7.10 7.83
CA LYS A 47 -23.10 -7.80 6.65
C LYS A 47 -22.86 -7.06 5.34
N ASP A 48 -22.72 -5.73 5.40
CA ASP A 48 -22.58 -4.86 4.23
C ASP A 48 -21.11 -4.63 3.82
N ALA A 49 -20.17 -5.33 4.45
CA ALA A 49 -18.75 -5.18 4.10
C ALA A 49 -18.47 -5.77 2.69
N PRO A 50 -17.87 -4.98 1.77
CA PRO A 50 -17.65 -5.43 0.40
C PRO A 50 -16.72 -6.64 0.36
N GLN A 51 -17.10 -7.65 -0.43
CA GLN A 51 -16.30 -8.87 -0.65
C GLN A 51 -15.32 -8.64 -1.81
N LEU A 52 -14.29 -7.83 -1.57
CA LEU A 52 -13.38 -7.36 -2.62
C LEU A 52 -12.34 -8.39 -3.09
N TYR A 53 -12.12 -9.47 -2.32
CA TYR A 53 -10.99 -10.37 -2.54
C TYR A 53 -11.38 -11.77 -3.01
N ILE A 54 -12.65 -12.14 -2.93
CA ILE A 54 -13.16 -13.39 -3.49
C ILE A 54 -13.86 -13.07 -4.81
N LEU A 55 -13.27 -13.57 -5.88
CA LEU A 55 -13.77 -13.42 -7.23
C LEU A 55 -14.53 -14.68 -7.63
N LYS A 56 -15.41 -14.58 -8.62
CA LYS A 56 -16.03 -15.73 -9.26
C LYS A 56 -15.42 -15.96 -10.64
N THR A 57 -15.08 -17.20 -10.95
CA THR A 57 -14.67 -17.59 -12.29
C THR A 57 -15.88 -17.54 -13.23
N GLU A 58 -15.66 -17.69 -14.53
CA GLU A 58 -16.76 -17.82 -15.53
C GLU A 58 -17.69 -19.01 -15.22
N GLU A 59 -17.17 -20.04 -14.58
CA GLU A 59 -17.89 -21.23 -14.14
C GLU A 59 -18.60 -21.04 -12.79
N GLY A 60 -18.48 -19.84 -12.17
CA GLY A 60 -19.07 -19.52 -10.89
C GLY A 60 -18.30 -19.98 -9.66
N LEU A 61 -17.10 -20.57 -9.82
CA LEU A 61 -16.25 -21.02 -8.73
C LEU A 61 -15.59 -19.85 -8.01
N ALA A 62 -15.43 -19.95 -6.70
CA ALA A 62 -14.81 -18.92 -5.89
C ALA A 62 -13.28 -19.02 -5.94
N VAL A 63 -12.61 -17.88 -6.16
CA VAL A 63 -11.16 -17.78 -6.14
C VAL A 63 -10.72 -16.56 -5.34
N ASN A 64 -9.76 -16.77 -4.45
CA ASN A 64 -9.16 -15.65 -3.72
C ASN A 64 -8.17 -14.91 -4.64
N LYS A 65 -8.38 -13.60 -4.78
CA LYS A 65 -7.52 -12.72 -5.57
C LYS A 65 -6.07 -12.68 -5.06
N CYS A 66 -5.87 -12.78 -3.74
CA CYS A 66 -4.58 -12.64 -3.10
C CYS A 66 -3.70 -13.88 -3.22
N TYR A 67 -2.39 -13.70 -3.11
CA TYR A 67 -1.43 -14.79 -3.02
C TYR A 67 -1.34 -15.35 -1.59
N PRO A 68 -1.04 -16.66 -1.40
CA PRO A 68 -1.14 -17.33 -0.10
C PRO A 68 0.06 -17.09 0.85
N GLY A 69 1.10 -16.40 0.43
CA GLY A 69 2.36 -16.32 1.18
C GLY A 69 2.23 -15.72 2.58
N VAL A 70 1.38 -14.70 2.76
CA VAL A 70 1.12 -14.12 4.09
C VAL A 70 0.40 -15.14 4.98
N ALA A 71 -0.58 -15.87 4.45
CA ALA A 71 -1.27 -16.92 5.20
C ALA A 71 -0.30 -18.03 5.64
N ILE A 72 0.62 -18.45 4.75
CA ILE A 72 1.65 -19.44 5.08
C ILE A 72 2.52 -18.96 6.25
N LEU A 73 2.97 -17.70 6.22
CA LEU A 73 3.78 -17.11 7.30
C LEU A 73 2.97 -16.96 8.59
N GLN A 74 1.68 -16.68 8.51
CA GLN A 74 0.79 -16.53 9.65
C GLN A 74 0.23 -17.88 10.18
N SER A 75 0.37 -18.97 9.44
CA SER A 75 -0.20 -20.26 9.82
C SER A 75 0.23 -20.77 11.21
N PRO A 76 1.47 -20.56 11.71
CA PRO A 76 1.83 -20.97 13.08
C PRO A 76 1.04 -20.22 14.15
N PHE A 77 0.79 -18.93 13.94
CA PHE A 77 0.02 -18.10 14.88
C PHE A 77 -1.47 -18.45 14.84
N TYR A 78 -1.99 -18.71 13.66
CA TYR A 78 -3.36 -19.19 13.47
C TYR A 78 -3.56 -20.55 14.17
N ALA A 79 -2.67 -21.51 13.94
CA ALA A 79 -2.72 -22.83 14.59
C ALA A 79 -2.63 -22.72 16.12
N THR A 80 -1.79 -21.80 16.63
CA THR A 80 -1.70 -21.56 18.09
C THR A 80 -3.01 -21.00 18.63
N ALA A 81 -3.64 -20.04 17.93
CA ALA A 81 -4.94 -19.48 18.30
C ALA A 81 -6.03 -20.57 18.31
N THR A 82 -6.06 -21.41 17.27
CA THR A 82 -6.99 -22.54 17.17
C THR A 82 -6.81 -23.52 18.34
N LEU A 83 -5.56 -23.84 18.71
CA LEU A 83 -5.25 -24.70 19.84
C LEU A 83 -5.73 -24.09 21.18
N VAL A 84 -5.52 -22.79 21.39
CA VAL A 84 -6.00 -22.07 22.58
C VAL A 84 -7.53 -22.08 22.66
N ASP A 85 -8.21 -21.86 21.55
CA ASP A 85 -9.68 -21.93 21.50
C ASP A 85 -10.20 -23.34 21.75
N TRP A 86 -9.54 -24.35 21.19
CA TRP A 86 -9.89 -25.76 21.39
C TRP A 86 -9.75 -26.17 22.88
N ILE A 87 -8.64 -25.80 23.53
CA ILE A 87 -8.42 -26.05 24.98
C ILE A 87 -9.49 -25.32 25.82
N GLY A 88 -9.88 -24.11 25.38
CA GLY A 88 -10.92 -23.32 26.06
C GLY A 88 -12.36 -23.76 25.77
N GLY A 89 -12.57 -24.87 25.05
CA GLY A 89 -13.89 -25.40 24.69
C GLY A 89 -14.71 -24.47 23.77
N LYS A 90 -14.05 -23.58 23.02
CA LYS A 90 -14.69 -22.64 22.10
C LYS A 90 -14.80 -23.22 20.70
N ASN A 91 -15.90 -22.97 20.05
CA ASN A 91 -15.99 -23.21 18.60
C ASN A 91 -15.10 -22.20 17.90
N PHE A 92 -14.25 -22.67 16.98
CA PHE A 92 -13.35 -21.82 16.20
C PHE A 92 -13.88 -21.71 14.78
N ASP A 93 -14.16 -20.48 14.37
CA ASP A 93 -14.51 -20.12 13.00
C ASP A 93 -13.38 -19.34 12.31
N GLY A 94 -12.22 -19.27 12.96
CA GLY A 94 -11.05 -18.55 12.50
C GLY A 94 -11.07 -17.06 12.81
N TYR A 95 -12.09 -16.53 13.48
CA TYR A 95 -12.28 -15.12 13.76
C TYR A 95 -12.51 -14.79 15.24
N SER A 96 -12.19 -15.71 16.14
CA SER A 96 -12.20 -15.46 17.58
C SER A 96 -11.19 -14.36 17.97
N ASP A 97 -11.36 -13.80 19.17
CA ASP A 97 -10.39 -12.82 19.70
C ASP A 97 -8.97 -13.37 19.73
N ASN A 98 -8.79 -14.67 20.05
CA ASN A 98 -7.48 -15.29 20.04
C ASN A 98 -6.87 -15.29 18.63
N HIS A 99 -7.62 -15.63 17.58
CA HIS A 99 -7.14 -15.57 16.21
C HIS A 99 -6.68 -14.17 15.82
N LEU A 100 -7.45 -13.13 16.14
CA LEU A 100 -7.11 -11.74 15.83
C LEU A 100 -5.87 -11.27 16.61
N ILE A 101 -5.78 -11.61 17.89
CA ILE A 101 -4.64 -11.27 18.76
C ILE A 101 -3.36 -11.97 18.28
N PHE A 102 -3.39 -13.28 18.05
CA PHE A 102 -2.22 -14.02 17.57
C PHE A 102 -1.78 -13.56 16.18
N PHE A 103 -2.72 -13.25 15.28
CA PHE A 103 -2.40 -12.69 13.98
C PHE A 103 -1.67 -11.35 14.11
N PHE A 104 -2.12 -10.47 15.00
CA PHE A 104 -1.47 -9.18 15.27
C PHE A 104 -0.07 -9.37 15.85
N PHE A 105 0.09 -10.23 16.83
CA PHE A 105 1.42 -10.52 17.40
C PHE A 105 2.36 -11.17 16.39
N GLY A 106 1.87 -12.06 15.54
CA GLY A 106 2.65 -12.62 14.43
C GLY A 106 3.17 -11.54 13.49
N SER A 107 2.30 -10.59 13.12
CA SER A 107 2.67 -9.43 12.31
C SER A 107 3.78 -8.61 12.96
N LEU A 108 3.65 -8.26 14.23
CA LEU A 108 4.66 -7.50 14.98
C LEU A 108 5.98 -8.28 15.09
N LEU A 109 5.93 -9.60 15.29
CA LEU A 109 7.14 -10.43 15.34
C LEU A 109 7.92 -10.34 14.01
N TYR A 110 7.26 -10.36 12.86
CA TYR A 110 7.93 -10.23 11.56
C TYR A 110 8.57 -8.85 11.38
N VAL A 111 7.94 -7.77 11.85
CA VAL A 111 8.56 -6.43 11.88
C VAL A 111 9.82 -6.43 12.75
N PHE A 112 9.74 -7.02 13.94
CA PHE A 112 10.87 -7.11 14.86
C PHE A 112 12.02 -7.95 14.29
N LEU A 113 11.71 -9.11 13.72
CA LEU A 113 12.71 -9.97 13.07
C LEU A 113 13.38 -9.26 11.90
N SER A 114 12.67 -8.40 11.17
CA SER A 114 13.27 -7.57 10.11
C SER A 114 14.40 -6.70 10.67
N ILE A 115 14.20 -6.04 11.81
CA ILE A 115 15.24 -5.21 12.47
C ILE A 115 16.47 -6.07 12.80
N LEU A 116 16.24 -7.23 13.44
CA LEU A 116 17.33 -8.12 13.86
C LEU A 116 18.16 -8.64 12.68
N PHE A 117 17.49 -9.06 11.59
CA PHE A 117 18.20 -9.59 10.43
C PHE A 117 18.86 -8.49 9.62
N PHE A 118 18.25 -7.31 9.47
CA PHE A 118 18.93 -6.17 8.83
C PHE A 118 20.13 -5.69 9.63
N GLN A 119 20.03 -5.66 10.96
CA GLN A 119 21.21 -5.38 11.79
C GLN A 119 22.36 -6.35 11.46
N LYS A 120 22.07 -7.67 11.37
CA LYS A 120 23.08 -8.67 10.98
C LYS A 120 23.62 -8.45 9.56
N VAL A 121 22.75 -8.10 8.60
CA VAL A 121 23.15 -7.75 7.23
C VAL A 121 24.11 -6.58 7.24
N LEU A 122 23.75 -5.47 7.90
CA LEU A 122 24.57 -4.27 7.97
C LEU A 122 25.88 -4.52 8.72
N ALA A 123 25.86 -5.32 9.81
CA ALA A 123 27.07 -5.68 10.55
C ALA A 123 28.06 -6.49 9.70
N ILE A 124 27.59 -7.44 8.88
CA ILE A 124 28.43 -8.18 7.95
C ILE A 124 28.92 -7.27 6.81
N TYR A 125 28.01 -6.43 6.27
CA TYR A 125 28.32 -5.57 5.12
C TYR A 125 29.34 -4.48 5.47
N PHE A 126 29.21 -3.86 6.64
CA PHE A 126 30.07 -2.76 7.12
C PHE A 126 31.05 -3.16 8.23
N GLU A 127 31.34 -4.46 8.36
CA GLU A 127 32.34 -4.99 9.30
C GLU A 127 32.14 -4.48 10.74
N SER A 128 30.90 -4.61 11.23
CA SER A 128 30.49 -4.24 12.60
C SER A 128 30.55 -2.73 12.89
N SER A 129 30.17 -1.89 11.92
CA SER A 129 30.01 -0.46 12.16
C SER A 129 29.08 -0.19 13.37
N LYS A 130 29.51 0.74 14.24
CA LYS A 130 28.73 1.17 15.43
C LYS A 130 27.33 1.74 15.12
N TYR A 131 27.06 2.07 13.84
CA TYR A 131 25.78 2.63 13.42
C TYR A 131 24.74 1.58 12.99
N THR A 132 25.11 0.29 12.94
CA THR A 132 24.23 -0.76 12.39
C THR A 132 22.89 -0.87 13.13
N TRP A 133 22.91 -0.84 14.47
CA TRP A 133 21.66 -0.84 15.25
C TRP A 133 20.84 0.43 15.06
N LEU A 134 21.46 1.60 15.14
CA LEU A 134 20.79 2.87 14.95
C LEU A 134 20.08 2.95 13.59
N VAL A 135 20.74 2.50 12.53
CA VAL A 135 20.20 2.52 11.17
C VAL A 135 19.12 1.45 10.98
N SER A 136 19.25 0.28 11.62
CA SER A 136 18.20 -0.74 11.58
C SER A 136 16.92 -0.29 12.31
N ILE A 137 17.06 0.44 13.41
CA ILE A 137 15.94 1.08 14.10
C ILE A 137 15.35 2.20 13.23
N ALA A 138 16.21 3.01 12.59
CA ALA A 138 15.77 4.08 11.70
C ALA A 138 14.99 3.55 10.48
N LEU A 139 15.30 2.35 9.96
CA LEU A 139 14.53 1.70 8.91
C LEU A 139 13.05 1.58 9.28
N ILE A 140 12.75 1.30 10.54
CA ILE A 140 11.36 1.17 10.99
C ILE A 140 10.78 2.55 11.35
N PHE A 141 11.42 3.28 12.27
CA PHE A 141 10.83 4.47 12.90
C PHE A 141 11.10 5.78 12.17
N ALA A 142 12.04 5.81 11.22
CA ALA A 142 12.30 6.96 10.36
C ALA A 142 11.77 6.80 8.92
N THR A 143 10.87 5.84 8.71
CA THR A 143 10.14 5.60 7.47
C THR A 143 8.67 5.29 7.75
N ASN A 144 7.89 5.03 6.71
CA ASN A 144 6.48 4.63 6.85
C ASN A 144 6.29 3.14 7.25
N VAL A 145 7.37 2.39 7.45
CA VAL A 145 7.32 0.95 7.82
C VAL A 145 6.59 0.75 9.14
N TRP A 146 6.88 1.58 10.16
CA TRP A 146 6.25 1.45 11.48
C TRP A 146 4.73 1.58 11.39
N TYR A 147 4.22 2.57 10.63
CA TYR A 147 2.78 2.80 10.51
C TYR A 147 2.07 1.60 9.90
N HIS A 148 2.57 1.14 8.75
CA HIS A 148 1.95 0.00 8.06
C HIS A 148 2.12 -1.31 8.82
N GLY A 149 3.26 -1.54 9.49
CA GLY A 149 3.49 -2.73 10.28
C GLY A 149 2.66 -2.81 11.57
N PHE A 150 2.44 -1.65 12.24
CA PHE A 150 1.72 -1.61 13.53
C PHE A 150 0.21 -1.41 13.39
N PHE A 151 -0.26 -0.73 12.34
CA PHE A 151 -1.68 -0.42 12.16
C PHE A 151 -2.37 -1.22 11.05
N TYR A 152 -1.59 -1.84 10.16
CA TYR A 152 -2.08 -2.64 9.05
C TYR A 152 -1.35 -3.99 8.99
N GLY A 153 -1.38 -4.73 10.10
CA GLY A 153 -0.64 -5.97 10.28
C GLY A 153 -0.92 -7.09 9.26
N GLY A 154 -2.04 -7.01 8.54
CA GLY A 154 -2.37 -7.95 7.46
C GLY A 154 -1.69 -7.66 6.13
N LEU A 155 -1.09 -6.48 5.93
CA LEU A 155 -0.46 -6.14 4.65
C LEU A 155 0.80 -6.96 4.38
N SER A 156 1.02 -7.34 3.12
CA SER A 156 2.15 -8.18 2.69
C SER A 156 3.54 -7.55 2.86
N HIS A 157 3.61 -6.23 2.94
CA HIS A 157 4.87 -5.48 2.85
C HIS A 157 5.88 -5.75 3.97
N HIS A 158 5.45 -5.85 5.22
CA HIS A 158 6.36 -6.13 6.34
C HIS A 158 6.80 -7.60 6.39
N TYR A 159 5.98 -8.54 5.89
CA TYR A 159 6.41 -9.93 5.68
C TYR A 159 7.47 -10.01 4.58
N SER A 160 7.29 -9.25 3.49
CA SER A 160 8.30 -9.10 2.44
C SER A 160 9.59 -8.51 2.98
N LEU A 161 9.53 -7.45 3.81
CA LEU A 161 10.69 -6.83 4.44
C LEU A 161 11.48 -7.84 5.30
N PHE A 162 10.77 -8.67 6.07
CA PHE A 162 11.41 -9.76 6.83
C PHE A 162 12.10 -10.75 5.91
N LEU A 163 11.42 -11.25 4.88
CA LEU A 163 12.01 -12.18 3.93
C LEU A 163 13.18 -11.56 3.15
N PHE A 164 13.14 -10.27 2.82
CA PHE A 164 14.26 -9.55 2.23
C PHE A 164 15.48 -9.50 3.16
N SER A 165 15.24 -9.28 4.45
CA SER A 165 16.33 -9.30 5.44
C SER A 165 16.99 -10.68 5.54
N LEU A 166 16.18 -11.74 5.53
CA LEU A 166 16.66 -13.13 5.51
C LEU A 166 17.41 -13.44 4.20
N PHE A 167 16.89 -12.99 3.07
CA PHE A 167 17.54 -13.17 1.77
C PHE A 167 18.91 -12.54 1.75
N CYS A 168 19.01 -11.25 2.09
CA CYS A 168 20.29 -10.53 2.15
C CYS A 168 21.27 -11.18 3.12
N TRP A 169 20.79 -11.59 4.30
CA TRP A 169 21.64 -12.27 5.29
C TRP A 169 22.15 -13.61 4.77
N ASN A 170 21.29 -14.44 4.14
CA ASN A 170 21.72 -15.73 3.58
C ASN A 170 22.67 -15.57 2.40
N ILE A 171 22.48 -14.57 1.52
CA ILE A 171 23.45 -14.25 0.44
C ILE A 171 24.82 -13.92 1.01
N LEU A 172 24.89 -13.06 2.02
CA LEU A 172 26.16 -12.68 2.63
C LEU A 172 26.82 -13.87 3.36
N ARG A 173 26.02 -14.73 3.99
CA ARG A 173 26.50 -15.98 4.59
C ARG A 173 26.99 -16.97 3.55
N TYR A 174 26.23 -17.14 2.46
CA TYR A 174 26.67 -17.99 1.35
C TYR A 174 27.97 -17.49 0.72
N LYS A 175 28.08 -16.19 0.47
CA LYS A 175 29.32 -15.57 -0.03
C LYS A 175 30.52 -15.87 0.87
N ARG A 176 30.34 -15.92 2.19
CA ARG A 176 31.43 -16.19 3.15
C ARG A 176 31.79 -17.67 3.23
N ASP A 177 30.79 -18.53 3.37
CA ASP A 177 30.96 -19.93 3.80
C ASP A 177 30.81 -20.94 2.64
N TYR A 178 30.19 -20.56 1.51
CA TYR A 178 29.86 -21.39 0.35
C TYR A 178 29.16 -22.72 0.70
N LYS A 179 28.36 -22.76 1.80
CA LYS A 179 27.69 -23.96 2.27
C LYS A 179 26.33 -24.16 1.59
N MET A 180 26.04 -25.40 1.14
CA MET A 180 24.80 -25.79 0.46
C MET A 180 23.53 -25.35 1.21
N LYS A 181 23.51 -25.46 2.54
CA LYS A 181 22.34 -25.07 3.33
C LYS A 181 21.84 -23.65 3.07
N PHE A 182 22.76 -22.71 2.80
CA PHE A 182 22.36 -21.33 2.50
C PHE A 182 21.70 -21.19 1.13
N LEU A 183 22.07 -22.00 0.14
CA LEU A 183 21.39 -22.09 -1.15
C LEU A 183 19.99 -22.67 -1.01
N ILE A 184 19.82 -23.74 -0.24
CA ILE A 184 18.49 -24.31 0.05
C ILE A 184 17.61 -23.27 0.74
N TYR A 185 18.11 -22.57 1.76
CA TYR A 185 17.38 -21.49 2.43
C TYR A 185 17.01 -20.36 1.45
N LEU A 186 17.91 -19.99 0.55
CA LEU A 186 17.61 -18.99 -0.49
C LEU A 186 16.51 -19.46 -1.42
N GLY A 187 16.47 -20.74 -1.81
CA GLY A 187 15.38 -21.32 -2.59
C GLY A 187 14.03 -21.19 -1.88
N ILE A 188 13.98 -21.60 -0.60
CA ILE A 188 12.76 -21.47 0.24
C ILE A 188 12.34 -20.00 0.35
N ILE A 189 13.28 -19.10 0.67
CA ILE A 189 12.98 -17.67 0.85
C ILE A 189 12.46 -17.05 -0.44
N LEU A 190 13.06 -17.34 -1.59
CA LEU A 190 12.58 -16.84 -2.89
C LEU A 190 11.20 -17.40 -3.24
N GLY A 191 10.94 -18.67 -2.97
CA GLY A 191 9.60 -19.25 -3.13
C GLY A 191 8.56 -18.53 -2.28
N LEU A 192 8.86 -18.30 -1.00
CA LEU A 192 7.99 -17.54 -0.09
C LEU A 192 7.81 -16.08 -0.56
N LEU A 193 8.88 -15.42 -1.00
CA LEU A 193 8.82 -14.06 -1.54
C LEU A 193 7.88 -13.98 -2.73
N PHE A 194 7.94 -14.94 -3.65
CA PHE A 194 7.01 -15.02 -4.78
C PHE A 194 5.56 -15.22 -4.31
N LEU A 195 5.35 -16.14 -3.36
CA LEU A 195 4.01 -16.42 -2.80
C LEU A 195 3.44 -15.26 -1.98
N VAL A 196 4.28 -14.40 -1.41
CA VAL A 196 3.81 -13.15 -0.76
C VAL A 196 3.42 -12.12 -1.82
N ARG A 197 4.29 -11.89 -2.81
CA ARG A 197 4.04 -10.99 -3.95
C ARG A 197 5.03 -11.30 -5.07
N PRO A 198 4.60 -11.57 -6.31
CA PRO A 198 5.54 -11.82 -7.43
C PRO A 198 6.53 -10.68 -7.68
N THR A 199 6.13 -9.42 -7.43
CA THR A 199 6.99 -8.23 -7.54
C THR A 199 8.20 -8.27 -6.58
N ASN A 200 8.16 -9.08 -5.52
CA ASN A 200 9.30 -9.28 -4.62
C ASN A 200 10.52 -9.89 -5.31
N MET A 201 10.33 -10.52 -6.48
CA MET A 201 11.47 -11.02 -7.27
C MET A 201 12.43 -9.92 -7.70
N MET A 202 12.01 -8.66 -7.69
CA MET A 202 12.90 -7.51 -7.93
C MET A 202 14.05 -7.42 -6.92
N ILE A 203 13.99 -8.13 -5.76
CA ILE A 203 15.12 -8.25 -4.82
C ILE A 203 16.39 -8.79 -5.51
N LEU A 204 16.24 -9.60 -6.56
CA LEU A 204 17.38 -10.14 -7.29
C LEU A 204 18.22 -9.05 -7.97
N ALA A 205 17.63 -7.91 -8.31
CA ALA A 205 18.35 -6.79 -8.90
C ALA A 205 19.42 -6.19 -7.98
N ILE A 206 19.29 -6.36 -6.64
CA ILE A 206 20.28 -5.84 -5.69
C ILE A 206 21.49 -6.74 -5.49
N LEU A 207 21.53 -7.93 -6.08
CA LEU A 207 22.64 -8.88 -5.90
C LEU A 207 24.01 -8.26 -6.22
N PRO A 208 24.22 -7.56 -7.36
CA PRO A 208 25.51 -6.92 -7.64
C PRO A 208 25.97 -6.00 -6.51
N PHE A 209 25.05 -5.24 -5.94
CA PHE A 209 25.31 -4.32 -4.83
C PHE A 209 25.78 -5.06 -3.56
N LEU A 210 25.16 -6.18 -3.18
CA LEU A 210 25.53 -6.96 -1.99
C LEU A 210 26.94 -7.54 -2.08
N PHE A 211 27.49 -7.71 -3.27
CA PHE A 211 28.86 -8.23 -3.48
C PHE A 211 29.96 -7.16 -3.42
N LYS A 212 29.63 -5.88 -3.28
CA LYS A 212 30.55 -4.72 -3.14
C LYS A 212 31.48 -4.45 -4.33
N THR A 213 31.87 -5.46 -5.10
CA THR A 213 32.75 -5.33 -6.28
C THR A 213 32.27 -6.22 -7.41
N ARG A 214 32.57 -5.80 -8.66
CA ARG A 214 32.24 -6.57 -9.86
C ARG A 214 32.88 -7.97 -9.83
N ASP A 215 34.14 -8.04 -9.45
CA ASP A 215 34.91 -9.31 -9.46
C ASP A 215 34.35 -10.28 -8.40
N SER A 216 33.97 -9.77 -7.24
CA SER A 216 33.33 -10.57 -6.20
C SER A 216 31.97 -11.11 -6.68
N PHE A 217 31.18 -10.31 -7.39
CA PHE A 217 29.88 -10.73 -7.94
C PHE A 217 30.06 -11.77 -9.06
N LEU A 218 30.90 -11.48 -10.04
CA LEU A 218 31.16 -12.40 -11.15
C LEU A 218 31.85 -13.70 -10.67
N GLY A 219 32.74 -13.61 -9.69
CA GLY A 219 33.37 -14.77 -9.06
C GLY A 219 32.34 -15.65 -8.32
N ALA A 220 31.35 -15.06 -7.65
CA ALA A 220 30.28 -15.81 -7.01
C ALA A 220 29.37 -16.49 -8.05
N LEU A 221 28.99 -15.78 -9.13
CA LEU A 221 28.22 -16.37 -10.24
C LEU A 221 28.98 -17.55 -10.88
N LYS A 222 30.28 -17.37 -11.18
CA LYS A 222 31.10 -18.45 -11.72
C LYS A 222 31.12 -19.65 -10.77
N LYS A 223 31.30 -19.42 -9.47
CA LYS A 223 31.26 -20.49 -8.48
C LYS A 223 29.92 -21.20 -8.44
N ILE A 224 28.78 -20.47 -8.48
CA ILE A 224 27.44 -21.06 -8.51
C ILE A 224 27.28 -21.92 -9.77
N LEU A 225 27.76 -21.49 -10.93
CA LEU A 225 27.70 -22.25 -12.18
C LEU A 225 28.65 -23.46 -12.20
N GLN A 226 29.79 -23.39 -11.46
CA GLN A 226 30.75 -24.47 -11.31
C GLN A 226 30.43 -25.41 -10.14
N VAL A 227 29.46 -25.05 -9.32
CA VAL A 227 29.02 -25.87 -8.20
C VAL A 227 28.52 -27.21 -8.73
N ARG A 228 28.95 -28.27 -8.06
CA ARG A 228 28.50 -29.64 -8.29
C ARG A 228 27.00 -29.67 -8.47
N ASN A 229 26.50 -30.28 -9.54
CA ASN A 229 25.08 -30.27 -9.95
C ASN A 229 24.05 -30.43 -8.79
N GLY A 230 24.42 -31.07 -7.68
CA GLY A 230 23.57 -31.24 -6.51
C GLY A 230 23.24 -29.97 -5.69
N GLN A 231 24.11 -28.95 -5.67
CA GLN A 231 23.83 -27.73 -4.89
C GLN A 231 22.84 -26.83 -5.61
N LEU A 232 22.96 -26.68 -6.92
CA LEU A 232 22.01 -25.95 -7.74
C LEU A 232 20.66 -26.68 -7.77
N ALA A 233 20.68 -28.02 -7.89
CA ALA A 233 19.47 -28.85 -7.81
C ALA A 233 18.77 -28.68 -6.47
N GLY A 234 19.50 -28.62 -5.35
CA GLY A 234 18.92 -28.36 -4.02
C GLY A 234 18.25 -27.00 -3.90
N PHE A 235 18.86 -25.93 -4.46
CA PHE A 235 18.24 -24.60 -4.53
C PHE A 235 16.96 -24.60 -5.36
N ILE A 236 17.03 -25.15 -6.59
CA ILE A 236 15.89 -25.20 -7.52
C ILE A 236 14.76 -26.05 -6.94
N SER A 237 15.08 -27.22 -6.38
CA SER A 237 14.10 -28.10 -5.75
C SER A 237 13.39 -27.39 -4.59
N ALA A 238 14.14 -26.75 -3.70
CA ALA A 238 13.57 -25.99 -2.58
C ALA A 238 12.66 -24.83 -3.06
N PHE A 239 13.09 -24.09 -4.07
CA PHE A 239 12.29 -23.03 -4.69
C PHE A 239 10.99 -23.55 -5.29
N LEU A 240 11.10 -24.60 -6.15
CA LEU A 240 9.94 -25.19 -6.82
C LEU A 240 8.97 -25.84 -5.83
N THR A 241 9.46 -26.50 -4.77
CA THR A 241 8.59 -27.09 -3.74
C THR A 241 7.70 -26.04 -3.08
N ILE A 242 8.25 -24.87 -2.75
CA ILE A 242 7.46 -23.78 -2.19
C ILE A 242 6.54 -23.17 -3.25
N LEU A 243 7.03 -22.98 -4.47
CA LEU A 243 6.24 -22.41 -5.56
C LEU A 243 5.03 -23.28 -5.93
N MET A 244 5.15 -24.61 -5.84
CA MET A 244 4.08 -25.57 -6.12
C MET A 244 2.86 -25.42 -5.19
N LEU A 245 3.00 -24.75 -4.06
CA LEU A 245 1.85 -24.46 -3.21
C LEU A 245 0.82 -23.55 -3.90
N LEU A 246 1.25 -22.68 -4.83
CA LEU A 246 0.32 -21.81 -5.56
C LEU A 246 -0.60 -22.61 -6.49
N PRO A 247 -0.12 -23.40 -7.44
CA PRO A 247 -1.00 -24.21 -8.30
C PRO A 247 -1.84 -25.22 -7.50
N LEU A 248 -1.33 -25.78 -6.41
CA LEU A 248 -2.11 -26.70 -5.55
C LEU A 248 -3.29 -25.98 -4.88
N ILE A 249 -3.08 -24.78 -4.33
CA ILE A 249 -4.14 -23.98 -3.74
C ILE A 249 -5.13 -23.51 -4.81
N THR A 250 -4.65 -23.12 -6.00
CA THR A 250 -5.51 -22.72 -7.11
C THR A 250 -6.37 -23.90 -7.57
N TYR A 251 -5.78 -25.09 -7.67
CA TYR A 251 -6.52 -26.31 -8.02
C TYR A 251 -7.59 -26.66 -6.96
N TRP A 252 -7.25 -26.53 -5.68
CA TRP A 252 -8.20 -26.74 -4.59
C TRP A 252 -9.41 -25.79 -4.66
N GLN A 253 -9.22 -24.53 -5.13
CA GLN A 253 -10.28 -23.55 -5.27
C GLN A 253 -11.10 -23.73 -6.54
N THR A 254 -10.46 -24.01 -7.68
CA THR A 254 -11.05 -23.88 -9.01
C THR A 254 -11.05 -25.17 -9.83
N GLY A 255 -10.39 -26.24 -9.36
CA GLY A 255 -10.15 -27.44 -10.17
C GLY A 255 -9.11 -27.25 -11.28
N HIS A 256 -8.53 -26.07 -11.45
CA HIS A 256 -7.50 -25.75 -12.43
C HIS A 256 -6.20 -25.36 -11.73
N PHE A 257 -5.04 -25.80 -12.27
CA PHE A 257 -3.73 -25.48 -11.68
C PHE A 257 -3.30 -24.01 -11.87
N PHE A 258 -3.93 -23.30 -12.79
CA PHE A 258 -3.65 -21.92 -13.09
C PHE A 258 -4.93 -21.11 -13.27
N TYR A 259 -5.00 -19.97 -12.57
CA TYR A 259 -6.04 -18.96 -12.74
C TYR A 259 -5.45 -17.58 -12.51
N TRP A 260 -5.66 -16.67 -13.45
CA TRP A 260 -5.20 -15.28 -13.32
C TRP A 260 -6.23 -14.46 -12.53
N SER A 261 -5.95 -14.21 -11.26
CA SER A 261 -6.87 -13.53 -10.34
C SER A 261 -6.85 -12.00 -10.41
N TYR A 262 -5.87 -11.40 -11.11
CA TYR A 262 -5.75 -9.94 -11.29
C TYR A 262 -6.36 -9.48 -12.61
N GLN A 263 -7.59 -9.90 -12.88
CA GLN A 263 -8.30 -9.52 -14.11
C GLN A 263 -8.53 -8.01 -14.17
N GLY A 264 -8.19 -7.39 -15.31
CA GLY A 264 -8.32 -5.94 -15.51
C GLY A 264 -7.27 -5.10 -14.81
N GLU A 265 -6.33 -5.69 -14.05
CA GLU A 265 -5.24 -5.00 -13.40
C GLU A 265 -3.90 -5.32 -14.08
N GLY A 266 -3.06 -4.31 -14.27
CA GLY A 266 -1.82 -4.49 -15.01
C GLY A 266 -0.82 -3.36 -14.83
N PHE A 267 0.23 -3.37 -15.63
CA PHE A 267 1.29 -2.38 -15.62
C PHE A 267 1.23 -1.50 -16.87
N ASP A 268 1.30 -0.18 -16.66
CA ASP A 268 1.52 0.81 -17.73
C ASP A 268 2.97 1.30 -17.68
N PHE A 269 3.82 0.70 -18.45
CA PHE A 269 5.26 1.02 -18.51
C PHE A 269 5.58 2.32 -19.28
N SER A 270 4.65 3.24 -19.41
CA SER A 270 4.90 4.56 -20.01
C SER A 270 5.74 5.51 -19.11
N GLY A 271 6.02 5.13 -17.85
CA GLY A 271 6.83 5.93 -16.92
C GLY A 271 6.15 7.19 -16.37
N LYS A 272 4.84 7.33 -16.54
CA LYS A 272 4.08 8.55 -16.20
C LYS A 272 4.21 8.98 -14.75
N HIS A 273 4.33 8.04 -13.81
CA HIS A 273 4.24 8.29 -12.38
C HIS A 273 5.56 8.11 -11.61
N LEU A 274 6.69 8.01 -12.33
CA LEU A 274 7.99 7.78 -11.69
C LEU A 274 8.40 8.97 -10.80
N LEU A 275 8.24 10.20 -11.29
CA LEU A 275 8.57 11.40 -10.51
C LEU A 275 7.62 11.58 -9.33
N GLU A 276 6.33 11.32 -9.51
CA GLU A 276 5.36 11.38 -8.42
C GLU A 276 5.67 10.35 -7.33
N THR A 277 6.13 9.16 -7.72
CA THR A 277 6.59 8.14 -6.76
C THR A 277 7.76 8.63 -5.92
N TRP A 278 8.62 9.50 -6.45
CA TRP A 278 9.76 10.04 -5.72
C TRP A 278 9.43 11.25 -4.86
N ILE A 279 8.72 12.24 -5.40
CA ILE A 279 8.62 13.58 -4.80
C ILE A 279 7.19 14.12 -4.63
N SER A 280 6.16 13.32 -4.88
CA SER A 280 4.79 13.83 -4.66
C SER A 280 4.48 14.00 -3.16
N TYR A 281 3.65 14.98 -2.84
CA TYR A 281 3.11 15.13 -1.49
C TYR A 281 2.20 13.96 -1.08
N ARG A 282 1.66 13.24 -2.06
CA ARG A 282 0.75 12.12 -1.85
C ARG A 282 1.46 10.89 -1.28
N ILE A 283 2.48 10.40 -1.98
CA ILE A 283 3.17 9.17 -1.62
C ILE A 283 4.70 9.24 -1.78
N GLY A 284 5.24 10.38 -2.18
CA GLY A 284 6.65 10.52 -2.56
C GLY A 284 7.61 9.92 -1.55
N ILE A 285 8.50 9.03 -2.00
CA ILE A 285 9.46 8.33 -1.15
C ILE A 285 10.34 9.35 -0.39
N PHE A 286 10.86 10.37 -1.07
CA PHE A 286 11.72 11.39 -0.45
C PHE A 286 10.95 12.39 0.44
N VAL A 287 9.64 12.50 0.26
CA VAL A 287 8.78 13.39 1.06
C VAL A 287 8.37 12.73 2.38
N HIS A 288 8.06 11.43 2.33
CA HIS A 288 7.50 10.70 3.47
C HIS A 288 8.52 9.82 4.21
N ALA A 289 9.73 9.67 3.68
CA ALA A 289 10.82 8.96 4.34
C ALA A 289 12.11 9.81 4.31
N PRO A 290 12.26 10.80 5.22
CA PRO A 290 13.38 11.75 5.19
C PRO A 290 14.74 11.07 5.39
N ILE A 291 14.79 9.85 5.89
CA ILE A 291 16.00 9.01 5.89
C ILE A 291 16.57 8.83 4.47
N ALA A 292 15.71 8.79 3.45
CA ALA A 292 16.12 8.70 2.05
C ALA A 292 16.91 9.95 1.61
N LEU A 293 16.51 11.15 2.08
CA LEU A 293 17.24 12.39 1.80
C LEU A 293 18.65 12.38 2.42
N LEU A 294 18.78 11.93 3.68
CA LEU A 294 20.10 11.78 4.30
C LEU A 294 20.98 10.77 3.57
N SER A 295 20.39 9.74 3.03
CA SER A 295 21.10 8.70 2.27
C SER A 295 21.72 9.22 0.97
N ILE A 296 21.19 10.32 0.40
CA ILE A 296 21.76 10.96 -0.81
C ILE A 296 23.22 11.38 -0.56
N ILE A 297 23.57 11.84 0.63
CA ILE A 297 24.96 12.23 0.97
C ILE A 297 25.91 11.03 0.79
N GLY A 298 25.52 9.85 1.29
CA GLY A 298 26.29 8.61 1.11
C GLY A 298 26.35 8.15 -0.34
N LEU A 299 25.28 8.34 -1.11
CA LEU A 299 25.27 8.03 -2.55
C LEU A 299 26.20 8.96 -3.32
N VAL A 300 26.22 10.25 -3.04
CA VAL A 300 27.18 11.21 -3.64
C VAL A 300 28.61 10.85 -3.28
N TYR A 301 28.85 10.41 -2.05
CA TYR A 301 30.18 9.90 -1.67
C TYR A 301 30.57 8.67 -2.51
N TRP A 302 29.70 7.68 -2.68
CA TRP A 302 29.98 6.53 -3.55
C TRP A 302 30.17 6.92 -5.01
N LEU A 303 29.41 7.85 -5.55
CA LEU A 303 29.59 8.35 -6.91
C LEU A 303 31.05 8.84 -7.15
N ARG A 304 31.66 9.46 -6.13
CA ARG A 304 33.00 10.01 -6.20
C ARG A 304 34.10 8.99 -5.88
N THR A 305 33.85 8.02 -5.00
CA THR A 305 34.86 7.11 -4.45
C THR A 305 34.74 5.67 -4.93
N ASN A 306 33.51 5.21 -5.24
CA ASN A 306 33.27 3.84 -5.69
C ASN A 306 32.06 3.79 -6.65
N ARG A 307 32.33 4.04 -7.92
CA ARG A 307 31.30 4.05 -8.98
C ARG A 307 30.53 2.73 -9.09
N TYR A 308 31.18 1.60 -8.80
CA TYR A 308 30.49 0.31 -8.82
C TYR A 308 29.38 0.24 -7.79
N LEU A 309 29.65 0.64 -6.54
CA LEU A 309 28.62 0.67 -5.49
C LEU A 309 27.49 1.65 -5.85
N PHE A 310 27.83 2.82 -6.38
CA PHE A 310 26.84 3.78 -6.81
C PHE A 310 25.93 3.21 -7.90
N VAL A 311 26.50 2.66 -8.97
CA VAL A 311 25.73 2.12 -10.10
C VAL A 311 24.91 0.89 -9.69
N SER A 312 25.52 -0.02 -8.93
CA SER A 312 24.84 -1.25 -8.45
C SER A 312 23.73 -0.98 -7.42
N TRP A 313 23.67 0.22 -6.84
CA TRP A 313 22.60 0.69 -5.97
C TRP A 313 21.52 1.46 -6.76
N ILE A 314 21.94 2.41 -7.63
CA ILE A 314 21.00 3.32 -8.31
C ILE A 314 20.17 2.62 -9.38
N LEU A 315 20.76 1.66 -10.12
CA LEU A 315 20.04 0.91 -11.13
C LEU A 315 18.88 0.08 -10.54
N PRO A 316 19.08 -0.74 -9.50
CA PRO A 316 17.97 -1.40 -8.81
C PRO A 316 16.92 -0.42 -8.28
N PHE A 317 17.33 0.70 -7.66
CA PHE A 317 16.41 1.71 -7.17
C PHE A 317 15.50 2.26 -8.28
N ILE A 318 16.08 2.66 -9.41
CA ILE A 318 15.34 3.15 -10.56
C ILE A 318 14.42 2.06 -11.12
N THR A 319 14.94 0.84 -11.31
CA THR A 319 14.15 -0.29 -11.85
C THR A 319 12.96 -0.61 -10.96
N ILE A 320 13.18 -0.74 -9.64
CA ILE A 320 12.13 -1.05 -8.68
C ILE A 320 11.07 0.05 -8.66
N THR A 321 11.49 1.31 -8.56
CA THR A 321 10.54 2.43 -8.53
C THR A 321 9.80 2.60 -9.85
N TYR A 322 10.45 2.32 -10.99
CA TYR A 322 9.82 2.32 -12.30
C TYR A 322 8.72 1.25 -12.40
N VAL A 323 9.01 0.00 -11.99
CA VAL A 323 8.00 -1.08 -12.01
C VAL A 323 6.85 -0.76 -11.07
N LEU A 324 7.14 -0.31 -9.84
CA LEU A 324 6.10 0.02 -8.87
C LEU A 324 5.22 1.20 -9.32
N SER A 325 5.82 2.23 -9.94
CA SER A 325 5.08 3.38 -10.48
C SER A 325 4.28 3.06 -11.74
N SER A 326 4.58 1.93 -12.38
CA SER A 326 3.88 1.45 -13.58
C SER A 326 2.62 0.63 -13.25
N TRP A 327 2.39 0.27 -11.99
CA TRP A 327 1.16 -0.40 -11.59
C TRP A 327 -0.06 0.48 -11.85
N TRP A 328 -1.19 -0.09 -12.32
CA TRP A 328 -2.40 0.68 -12.66
C TRP A 328 -2.87 1.59 -11.52
N CYS A 329 -2.74 1.11 -10.28
CA CYS A 329 -2.97 1.89 -9.06
C CYS A 329 -1.62 2.31 -8.45
N TRP A 330 -0.87 3.17 -9.19
CA TRP A 330 0.51 3.54 -8.90
C TRP A 330 0.75 4.12 -7.50
N ASP A 331 -0.26 4.74 -6.90
CA ASP A 331 -0.21 5.28 -5.56
C ASP A 331 -0.62 4.27 -4.48
N TYR A 332 -1.02 3.06 -4.91
CA TYR A 332 -1.44 1.97 -4.02
C TYR A 332 -2.53 2.39 -3.03
N GLN A 333 -3.29 3.46 -3.33
CA GLN A 333 -4.25 4.09 -2.42
C GLN A 333 -3.63 4.38 -1.04
N SER A 334 -2.34 4.65 -1.01
CA SER A 334 -1.61 4.93 0.21
C SER A 334 -1.71 6.40 0.60
N PHE A 335 -1.61 6.68 1.89
CA PHE A 335 -1.67 8.05 2.42
C PHE A 335 -0.48 8.41 3.31
N PHE A 336 0.27 7.42 3.82
CA PHE A 336 1.49 7.66 4.60
C PHE A 336 2.71 7.12 3.84
N GLY A 337 3.09 7.82 2.78
CA GLY A 337 4.16 7.43 1.87
C GLY A 337 3.81 6.23 0.98
N HIS A 338 4.75 5.81 0.15
CA HIS A 338 4.56 4.76 -0.84
C HIS A 338 4.55 3.38 -0.19
N ARG A 339 3.36 2.78 0.05
CA ARG A 339 3.29 1.46 0.70
C ARG A 339 3.91 0.34 -0.14
N GLY A 340 3.84 0.41 -1.47
CA GLY A 340 4.46 -0.58 -2.35
C GLY A 340 6.00 -0.57 -2.33
N PHE A 341 6.62 0.45 -1.71
CA PHE A 341 8.08 0.56 -1.57
C PHE A 341 8.57 0.20 -0.15
N ILE A 342 7.69 -0.19 0.77
CA ILE A 342 8.04 -0.46 2.18
C ILE A 342 9.16 -1.50 2.29
N GLU A 343 9.02 -2.62 1.59
CA GLU A 343 10.00 -3.70 1.59
C GLU A 343 11.36 -3.29 1.02
N PHE A 344 11.41 -2.27 0.18
CA PHE A 344 12.64 -1.75 -0.45
C PHE A 344 13.27 -0.58 0.30
N GLN A 345 12.64 -0.06 1.35
CA GLN A 345 13.17 1.03 2.18
C GLN A 345 14.56 0.71 2.76
N PHE A 346 14.86 -0.58 2.95
CA PHE A 346 16.17 -1.00 3.44
C PHE A 346 17.33 -0.57 2.53
N LEU A 347 17.11 -0.32 1.26
CA LEU A 347 18.14 0.18 0.33
C LEU A 347 18.80 1.45 0.86
N PHE A 348 18.02 2.34 1.49
CA PHE A 348 18.54 3.59 2.04
C PHE A 348 19.42 3.39 3.28
N THR A 349 19.35 2.25 3.97
CA THR A 349 20.14 1.98 5.17
C THR A 349 21.63 1.91 4.88
N PHE A 350 22.02 1.41 3.71
CA PHE A 350 23.41 1.26 3.32
C PHE A 350 24.10 2.62 3.09
N PRO A 351 23.60 3.49 2.19
CA PRO A 351 24.21 4.81 2.03
C PRO A 351 24.06 5.69 3.28
N LEU A 352 23.03 5.46 4.13
CA LEU A 352 22.90 6.17 5.40
C LEU A 352 24.08 5.86 6.35
N ILE A 353 24.51 4.59 6.46
CA ILE A 353 25.68 4.25 7.28
C ILE A 353 26.91 5.03 6.77
N VAL A 354 27.10 5.08 5.45
CA VAL A 354 28.19 5.86 4.85
C VAL A 354 28.06 7.35 5.21
N THR A 355 26.85 7.92 5.10
CA THR A 355 26.59 9.31 5.53
C THR A 355 27.03 9.54 6.97
N LEU A 356 26.64 8.65 7.89
CA LEU A 356 27.00 8.76 9.32
C LEU A 356 28.52 8.56 9.58
N GLN A 357 29.22 7.84 8.72
CA GLN A 357 30.67 7.66 8.82
C GLN A 357 31.44 8.89 8.34
N ILE A 358 31.02 9.51 7.23
CA ILE A 358 31.72 10.66 6.64
C ILE A 358 31.46 11.99 7.36
N ILE A 359 30.30 12.16 7.97
CA ILE A 359 30.04 13.36 8.80
C ILE A 359 30.87 13.27 10.08
N ARG A 360 31.95 14.04 10.16
CA ARG A 360 32.88 14.03 11.31
C ARG A 360 32.27 14.73 12.53
N ASN A 361 31.59 15.86 12.33
CA ASN A 361 31.00 16.63 13.43
C ASN A 361 29.80 15.88 14.04
N SER A 362 29.94 15.46 15.29
CA SER A 362 28.93 14.70 16.03
C SER A 362 27.63 15.50 16.25
N VAL A 363 27.73 16.82 16.46
CA VAL A 363 26.54 17.68 16.65
C VAL A 363 25.71 17.71 15.37
N VAL A 364 26.34 17.92 14.22
CA VAL A 364 25.65 17.88 12.92
C VAL A 364 25.04 16.51 12.66
N LYS A 365 25.80 15.46 12.87
CA LYS A 365 25.37 14.05 12.65
C LYS A 365 24.11 13.72 13.45
N TYR A 366 24.17 13.89 14.77
CA TYR A 366 23.07 13.56 15.64
C TYR A 366 21.92 14.57 15.55
N GLY A 367 22.22 15.84 15.27
CA GLY A 367 21.21 16.86 14.97
C GLY A 367 20.37 16.50 13.75
N LEU A 368 20.98 16.07 12.64
CA LEU A 368 20.26 15.60 11.46
C LEU A 368 19.40 14.37 11.76
N LEU A 369 19.92 13.41 12.51
CA LEU A 369 19.13 12.24 12.93
C LEU A 369 17.95 12.65 13.82
N THR A 370 18.17 13.53 14.79
CA THR A 370 17.10 14.04 15.66
C THR A 370 16.02 14.74 14.85
N LEU A 371 16.39 15.54 13.84
CA LEU A 371 15.42 16.16 12.94
C LEU A 371 14.60 15.13 12.16
N VAL A 372 15.25 14.09 11.63
CA VAL A 372 14.55 13.01 10.90
C VAL A 372 13.59 12.24 11.81
N PHE A 373 14.05 11.80 12.99
CA PHE A 373 13.20 11.10 13.94
C PHE A 373 12.09 12.00 14.49
N GLY A 374 12.39 13.26 14.79
CA GLY A 374 11.41 14.26 15.25
C GLY A 374 10.33 14.51 14.20
N TYR A 375 10.73 14.73 12.94
CA TYR A 375 9.78 14.86 11.84
C TYR A 375 8.88 13.63 11.72
N MET A 376 9.45 12.43 11.70
CA MET A 376 8.67 11.20 11.59
C MET A 376 7.79 10.97 12.82
N GLY A 377 8.24 11.31 14.01
CA GLY A 377 7.44 11.28 15.24
C GLY A 377 6.22 12.19 15.16
N ILE A 378 6.41 13.44 14.70
CA ILE A 378 5.32 14.39 14.48
C ILE A 378 4.33 13.85 13.45
N ARG A 379 4.81 13.42 12.28
CA ARG A 379 3.94 12.89 11.22
C ARG A 379 3.20 11.64 11.67
N SER A 380 3.86 10.83 12.47
CA SER A 380 3.29 9.62 13.07
C SER A 380 2.16 9.95 14.04
N TYR A 381 2.39 10.90 14.93
CA TYR A 381 1.37 11.40 15.85
C TYR A 381 0.16 11.96 15.08
N GLN A 382 0.39 12.78 14.07
CA GLN A 382 -0.66 13.34 13.22
C GLN A 382 -1.47 12.25 12.50
N CYS A 383 -0.79 11.17 12.06
CA CYS A 383 -1.45 10.04 11.42
C CYS A 383 -2.38 9.28 12.38
N VAL A 384 -1.91 9.03 13.61
CA VAL A 384 -2.68 8.31 14.64
C VAL A 384 -3.81 9.16 15.20
N SER A 385 -3.58 10.47 15.42
CA SER A 385 -4.58 11.38 15.94
C SER A 385 -5.64 11.81 14.91
N GLY A 386 -5.52 11.35 13.65
CA GLY A 386 -6.44 11.69 12.58
C GLY A 386 -6.25 13.10 12.00
N VAL A 387 -5.19 13.81 12.40
CA VAL A 387 -4.78 15.09 11.78
C VAL A 387 -4.17 14.87 10.41
N TYR A 388 -3.53 13.73 10.21
CA TYR A 388 -2.98 13.33 8.91
C TYR A 388 -4.11 12.83 8.00
N PRO A 389 -4.32 13.45 6.82
CA PRO A 389 -5.39 13.04 5.93
C PRO A 389 -5.18 11.60 5.46
N LYS A 390 -6.17 10.75 5.71
CA LYS A 390 -6.14 9.35 5.25
C LYS A 390 -6.34 9.21 3.74
N GLN A 391 -6.59 10.32 3.05
CA GLN A 391 -6.81 10.34 1.61
C GLN A 391 -6.12 11.57 1.02
N ARG A 392 -5.28 11.33 0.03
CA ARG A 392 -4.68 12.30 -0.92
C ARG A 392 -4.18 13.62 -0.35
N PHE A 393 -2.87 13.71 -0.14
CA PHE A 393 -2.22 14.98 0.10
C PHE A 393 -2.12 15.82 -1.16
N THR A 394 -2.63 17.06 -1.09
CA THR A 394 -2.20 18.15 -1.95
C THR A 394 -1.02 18.88 -1.30
N ALA A 395 -0.30 19.71 -2.05
CA ALA A 395 0.74 20.58 -1.48
C ALA A 395 0.19 21.42 -0.32
N TYR A 396 -1.01 21.98 -0.47
CA TYR A 396 -1.67 22.80 0.55
C TYR A 396 -1.94 22.01 1.85
N THR A 397 -2.60 20.85 1.76
CA THR A 397 -2.92 20.06 2.94
C THR A 397 -1.68 19.50 3.63
N TYR A 398 -0.65 19.17 2.84
CA TYR A 398 0.64 18.73 3.39
C TYR A 398 1.29 19.83 4.24
N TRP A 399 1.48 21.03 3.67
CA TRP A 399 2.13 22.12 4.38
C TRP A 399 1.30 22.64 5.55
N LYS A 400 -0.01 22.77 5.38
CA LYS A 400 -0.91 23.17 6.46
C LYS A 400 -0.89 22.18 7.62
N SER A 401 -0.90 20.88 7.35
CA SER A 401 -0.84 19.87 8.40
C SER A 401 0.50 19.82 9.13
N ILE A 402 1.63 20.20 8.50
CA ILE A 402 2.93 20.27 9.18
C ILE A 402 2.94 21.41 10.21
N LEU A 403 2.37 22.55 9.85
CA LEU A 403 2.46 23.79 10.63
C LEU A 403 1.33 23.93 11.66
N ASP A 404 0.23 23.19 11.51
CA ASP A 404 -0.95 23.29 12.36
C ASP A 404 -1.22 21.97 13.07
N PHE A 405 -0.77 21.87 14.33
CA PHE A 405 -1.00 20.70 15.18
C PHE A 405 -2.46 20.59 15.66
N ASN A 406 -3.22 21.67 15.60
CA ASN A 406 -4.64 21.73 15.92
C ASN A 406 -5.52 21.57 14.68
N TYR A 407 -4.92 21.27 13.53
CA TYR A 407 -5.64 21.04 12.30
C TYR A 407 -6.60 19.84 12.51
N LYS A 408 -7.75 20.16 13.05
CA LYS A 408 -8.85 19.21 13.09
C LYS A 408 -9.35 19.05 11.67
N ILE A 409 -9.17 17.85 11.14
CA ILE A 409 -9.94 17.43 9.99
C ILE A 409 -11.39 17.50 10.44
N PRO A 410 -12.17 18.44 9.94
CA PRO A 410 -13.59 18.44 10.24
C PRO A 410 -14.15 17.19 9.59
N ASN A 411 -14.61 16.21 10.35
CA ASN A 411 -15.11 14.91 9.91
C ASN A 411 -14.29 14.19 8.81
N LYS A 412 -14.24 12.87 8.85
CA LYS A 412 -13.42 11.92 8.09
C LYS A 412 -13.23 12.20 6.56
N TYR A 413 -13.93 13.19 6.01
CA TYR A 413 -14.02 13.54 4.60
C TYR A 413 -13.90 15.04 4.29
N SER A 414 -13.85 15.92 5.26
CA SER A 414 -13.88 17.37 5.06
C SER A 414 -12.54 17.99 4.64
N ILE A 415 -11.48 17.21 4.51
CA ILE A 415 -10.21 17.70 3.95
C ILE A 415 -10.35 18.00 2.46
N LEU A 416 -11.28 17.33 1.79
CA LEU A 416 -11.64 17.64 0.42
C LEU A 416 -12.39 18.98 0.32
N TYR A 417 -12.96 19.49 1.43
CA TYR A 417 -13.84 20.64 1.45
C TYR A 417 -13.19 22.01 1.56
N ASN A 418 -11.95 22.09 2.00
CA ASN A 418 -11.26 23.38 2.25
C ASN A 418 -9.95 23.50 1.48
N CYS A 419 -9.76 22.71 0.43
CA CYS A 419 -8.60 22.88 -0.45
C CYS A 419 -8.80 24.11 -1.32
N GLN A 420 -8.14 25.21 -0.95
CA GLN A 420 -7.98 26.32 -1.87
C GLN A 420 -7.10 25.86 -3.06
N PRO A 421 -7.51 26.14 -4.30
CA PRO A 421 -6.70 25.81 -5.45
C PRO A 421 -5.34 26.48 -5.37
N PHE A 422 -4.26 25.69 -5.38
CA PHE A 422 -2.90 26.22 -5.40
C PHE A 422 -2.49 26.58 -6.82
N GLY A 423 -2.29 27.87 -7.06
CA GLY A 423 -1.93 28.43 -8.37
C GLY A 423 -2.88 29.54 -8.80
N THR A 424 -2.68 30.03 -10.03
CA THR A 424 -3.51 31.09 -10.61
C THR A 424 -4.70 30.47 -11.34
N VAL A 425 -5.92 30.81 -10.95
CA VAL A 425 -7.13 30.40 -11.68
C VAL A 425 -7.13 31.07 -13.04
N VAL A 426 -7.07 30.26 -14.12
CA VAL A 426 -7.06 30.73 -15.51
C VAL A 426 -8.49 30.86 -16.06
N SER A 427 -9.36 29.95 -15.67
CA SER A 427 -10.79 29.99 -16.05
C SER A 427 -11.62 29.22 -15.05
N THR A 428 -12.87 29.64 -14.91
CA THR A 428 -13.89 28.95 -14.11
C THR A 428 -15.07 28.63 -15.03
N LYS A 429 -15.61 27.42 -14.92
CA LYS A 429 -16.81 27.01 -15.64
C LYS A 429 -17.72 26.27 -14.68
N GLU A 430 -18.97 26.71 -14.58
CA GLU A 430 -19.99 26.00 -13.84
C GLU A 430 -20.76 25.05 -14.79
N LEU A 431 -20.96 23.82 -14.32
CA LEU A 431 -21.74 22.79 -15.00
C LEU A 431 -22.99 22.56 -14.14
N VAL A 432 -24.12 23.05 -14.61
CA VAL A 432 -25.42 22.85 -13.96
C VAL A 432 -26.26 21.99 -14.90
N PRO A 433 -26.37 20.68 -14.64
CA PRO A 433 -27.24 19.85 -15.46
C PRO A 433 -28.69 20.14 -15.11
N THR A 434 -29.41 20.69 -16.06
CA THR A 434 -30.85 20.99 -15.93
C THR A 434 -31.64 19.73 -15.58
N GLU A 435 -31.15 18.58 -16.02
CA GLU A 435 -31.76 17.27 -15.86
C GLU A 435 -31.57 16.66 -14.46
N LEU A 436 -30.61 17.15 -13.66
CA LEU A 436 -30.34 16.69 -12.30
C LEU A 436 -31.02 17.56 -11.22
N LYS A 437 -31.66 18.65 -11.63
CA LYS A 437 -32.46 19.45 -10.70
C LYS A 437 -33.76 18.71 -10.37
N ASN A 438 -34.01 18.56 -9.07
CA ASN A 438 -35.21 17.88 -8.53
C ASN A 438 -35.32 16.40 -8.95
N GLN A 439 -34.21 15.73 -9.23
CA GLN A 439 -34.21 14.30 -9.58
C GLN A 439 -34.68 13.46 -8.37
N LYS A 440 -35.70 12.62 -8.62
CA LYS A 440 -36.24 11.69 -7.64
C LYS A 440 -35.69 10.30 -7.93
N TYR A 441 -35.12 9.66 -6.91
CA TYR A 441 -34.72 8.26 -6.90
C TYR A 441 -35.80 7.47 -6.17
N ASP A 442 -36.46 6.59 -6.89
CA ASP A 442 -37.61 5.81 -6.38
C ASP A 442 -37.27 4.38 -5.98
N GLY A 443 -35.96 4.05 -6.00
CA GLY A 443 -35.44 2.70 -5.76
C GLY A 443 -35.28 1.85 -7.01
N SER A 444 -35.79 2.25 -8.18
CA SER A 444 -35.55 1.56 -9.45
C SER A 444 -34.19 1.98 -10.07
N ILE A 445 -33.76 3.21 -9.78
CA ILE A 445 -32.55 3.80 -10.36
C ILE A 445 -31.33 3.46 -9.50
N GLU A 446 -30.43 2.65 -10.03
CA GLU A 446 -29.14 2.36 -9.41
C GLU A 446 -28.07 3.40 -9.77
N PHE A 447 -27.97 3.77 -11.03
CA PHE A 447 -27.06 4.79 -11.52
C PHE A 447 -27.83 6.01 -12.00
N GLY A 448 -27.60 7.14 -11.35
CA GLY A 448 -28.18 8.41 -11.76
C GLY A 448 -27.53 8.93 -13.05
N GLN A 449 -28.20 9.92 -13.66
CA GLN A 449 -27.61 10.63 -14.80
C GLN A 449 -26.26 11.23 -14.42
N GLY A 450 -25.27 11.09 -15.29
CA GLY A 450 -23.92 11.56 -15.10
C GLY A 450 -23.62 12.84 -15.90
N LEU A 451 -22.67 13.59 -15.38
CA LEU A 451 -22.02 14.69 -16.08
C LEU A 451 -20.67 14.26 -16.61
N THR A 452 -20.33 14.70 -17.81
CA THR A 452 -19.01 14.48 -18.37
C THR A 452 -18.33 15.81 -18.70
N TYR A 453 -17.09 15.95 -18.26
CA TYR A 453 -16.24 17.09 -18.55
C TYR A 453 -14.99 16.67 -19.32
N HIS A 454 -14.71 17.29 -20.46
CA HIS A 454 -13.52 17.02 -21.28
C HIS A 454 -12.37 17.94 -20.89
N LEU A 455 -11.22 17.33 -20.55
CA LEU A 455 -9.99 18.04 -20.19
C LEU A 455 -9.25 18.49 -21.45
N LYS A 456 -9.56 19.71 -21.93
CA LYS A 456 -9.02 20.23 -23.21
C LYS A 456 -7.55 20.61 -23.13
N ASP A 457 -7.06 21.08 -21.98
CA ASP A 457 -5.69 21.57 -21.80
C ASP A 457 -4.91 20.64 -20.88
N ARG A 458 -3.89 19.99 -21.41
CA ARG A 458 -3.11 18.97 -20.72
C ARG A 458 -1.65 19.36 -20.53
N ARG A 459 -1.32 20.64 -20.63
CA ARG A 459 0.04 21.12 -20.36
C ARG A 459 0.46 20.74 -18.95
N ARG A 460 1.77 20.53 -18.75
CA ARG A 460 2.34 20.06 -17.45
C ARG A 460 2.00 20.98 -16.27
N ASN A 461 1.85 22.26 -16.52
CA ASN A 461 1.54 23.27 -15.53
C ASN A 461 0.05 23.54 -15.36
N ILE A 462 -0.83 22.78 -16.00
CA ILE A 462 -2.28 22.94 -15.90
C ILE A 462 -2.88 21.86 -15.05
N ARG A 463 -3.76 22.27 -14.17
CA ARG A 463 -4.59 21.40 -13.34
C ARG A 463 -6.05 21.81 -13.47
N TYR A 464 -6.93 20.87 -13.15
CA TYR A 464 -8.36 21.13 -13.05
C TYR A 464 -8.79 20.82 -11.63
N PHE A 465 -9.48 21.77 -11.04
CA PHE A 465 -10.05 21.68 -9.72
C PHE A 465 -11.56 21.66 -9.85
N PHE A 466 -12.18 20.64 -9.28
CA PHE A 466 -13.60 20.40 -9.34
C PHE A 466 -14.23 20.63 -7.97
N GLU A 467 -15.21 21.53 -7.91
CA GLU A 467 -16.03 21.76 -6.71
C GLU A 467 -17.43 21.23 -6.99
N PHE A 468 -17.91 20.32 -6.18
CA PHE A 468 -19.22 19.73 -6.28
C PHE A 468 -20.13 20.35 -5.23
N HIS A 469 -21.27 20.85 -5.64
CA HIS A 469 -22.32 21.32 -4.76
C HIS A 469 -23.54 20.41 -4.92
N LEU A 470 -24.05 19.88 -3.85
CA LEU A 470 -25.20 19.01 -3.85
C LEU A 470 -26.11 19.35 -2.69
N THR A 471 -27.37 19.66 -3.01
CA THR A 471 -28.45 19.83 -2.06
C THR A 471 -29.41 18.66 -2.20
N LYS A 472 -29.65 17.94 -1.13
CA LYS A 472 -30.55 16.78 -1.12
C LYS A 472 -31.67 16.93 -0.11
N GLN A 473 -32.78 16.24 -0.38
CA GLN A 473 -33.88 16.07 0.54
C GLN A 473 -34.16 14.58 0.72
N LEU A 474 -34.21 14.14 1.96
CA LEU A 474 -34.65 12.79 2.32
C LEU A 474 -36.16 12.65 2.09
N LEU A 475 -36.57 11.55 1.46
CA LEU A 475 -37.98 11.17 1.38
C LEU A 475 -38.37 10.20 2.52
N GLU A 476 -37.39 9.45 3.06
CA GLU A 476 -37.56 8.49 4.16
C GLU A 476 -36.35 8.49 5.11
N ASP A 477 -36.48 7.92 6.31
CA ASP A 477 -35.38 7.67 7.27
C ASP A 477 -34.44 6.58 6.76
N SER A 478 -33.77 6.83 5.65
CA SER A 478 -32.90 5.85 5.00
C SER A 478 -31.46 6.00 5.44
N ASP A 479 -30.80 4.86 5.69
CA ASP A 479 -29.38 4.76 5.94
C ASP A 479 -28.60 5.13 4.66
N TRP A 480 -27.85 6.23 4.69
CA TRP A 480 -27.12 6.80 3.56
C TRP A 480 -25.84 6.06 3.20
N LYS A 481 -25.57 4.93 3.82
CA LYS A 481 -24.29 4.21 3.69
C LYS A 481 -24.00 3.73 2.28
N ASP A 482 -25.03 3.53 1.47
CA ASP A 482 -24.94 2.90 0.17
C ASP A 482 -25.24 3.84 -1.01
N ILE A 483 -25.20 5.14 -0.77
CA ILE A 483 -25.30 6.15 -1.83
C ILE A 483 -23.96 6.85 -1.95
N GLU A 484 -23.40 6.83 -3.14
CA GLU A 484 -22.05 7.35 -3.41
C GLU A 484 -22.08 8.34 -4.58
N ILE A 485 -21.29 9.42 -4.49
CA ILE A 485 -20.95 10.24 -5.65
C ILE A 485 -19.71 9.66 -6.27
N ILE A 486 -19.80 9.32 -7.53
CA ILE A 486 -18.68 8.77 -8.28
C ILE A 486 -17.99 9.86 -9.08
N PHE A 487 -16.67 9.85 -9.00
CA PHE A 487 -15.76 10.65 -9.80
C PHE A 487 -14.85 9.68 -10.56
N ALA A 488 -14.98 9.62 -11.87
CA ALA A 488 -14.22 8.71 -12.70
C ALA A 488 -13.51 9.45 -13.81
N ALA A 489 -12.21 9.22 -13.96
CA ALA A 489 -11.42 9.75 -15.05
C ALA A 489 -11.10 8.67 -16.07
N GLN A 490 -11.24 8.97 -17.35
CA GLN A 490 -10.95 8.05 -18.44
C GLN A 490 -9.92 8.67 -19.40
N ASN A 491 -9.12 7.78 -20.01
CA ASN A 491 -8.16 8.15 -21.04
C ASN A 491 -8.80 8.15 -22.46
N LYS A 492 -7.99 8.35 -23.50
CA LYS A 492 -8.42 8.32 -24.92
C LYS A 492 -9.08 7.01 -25.35
N LYS A 493 -8.68 5.92 -24.74
CA LYS A 493 -9.20 4.58 -25.04
C LYS A 493 -10.44 4.24 -24.22
N GLU A 494 -10.99 5.24 -23.49
CA GLU A 494 -12.08 5.05 -22.53
C GLU A 494 -11.75 4.15 -21.32
N GLU A 495 -10.48 3.80 -21.17
CA GLU A 495 -10.04 3.05 -20.01
C GLU A 495 -10.07 3.95 -18.77
N GLN A 496 -10.59 3.41 -17.66
CA GLN A 496 -10.64 4.12 -16.39
C GLN A 496 -9.23 4.25 -15.81
N VAL A 497 -8.71 5.46 -15.78
CA VAL A 497 -7.37 5.77 -15.23
C VAL A 497 -7.44 6.26 -13.78
N TYR A 498 -8.65 6.57 -13.32
CA TYR A 498 -8.87 7.10 -12.00
C TYR A 498 -10.33 6.91 -11.59
N TYR A 499 -10.56 6.46 -10.36
CA TYR A 499 -11.89 6.26 -9.82
C TYR A 499 -11.94 6.65 -8.35
N TYR A 500 -12.97 7.37 -7.98
CA TYR A 500 -13.21 7.71 -6.61
C TYR A 500 -14.71 7.69 -6.29
N ALA A 501 -15.06 7.07 -5.19
CA ALA A 501 -16.42 7.01 -4.68
C ALA A 501 -16.50 7.78 -3.35
N PHE A 502 -17.40 8.74 -3.27
CA PHE A 502 -17.65 9.53 -2.07
C PHE A 502 -18.96 9.07 -1.43
N PRO A 503 -18.93 8.29 -0.34
CA PRO A 503 -20.13 7.86 0.33
C PRO A 503 -20.89 9.05 0.93
N LEU A 504 -22.17 9.22 0.62
CA LEU A 504 -22.95 10.37 1.10
C LEU A 504 -23.12 10.38 2.62
N TYR A 505 -23.14 9.22 3.28
CA TYR A 505 -23.22 9.16 4.75
C TYR A 505 -22.04 9.84 5.45
N SER A 506 -20.92 9.95 4.75
CA SER A 506 -19.69 10.55 5.29
C SER A 506 -19.84 12.04 5.57
N PHE A 507 -20.85 12.66 5.01
CA PHE A 507 -21.17 14.08 5.11
C PHE A 507 -22.33 14.36 6.05
N TYR A 508 -22.87 13.31 6.67
CA TYR A 508 -23.95 13.41 7.61
C TYR A 508 -23.44 13.83 8.99
N LYS A 509 -23.88 14.99 9.49
CA LYS A 509 -23.77 15.34 10.91
C LYS A 509 -24.92 14.67 11.65
N GLU A 510 -24.65 13.89 12.67
CA GLU A 510 -25.67 13.35 13.55
C GLU A 510 -26.56 14.48 14.09
N GLY A 511 -27.80 14.49 13.69
CA GLY A 511 -28.85 15.35 14.25
C GLY A 511 -29.66 16.15 13.25
N LYS A 512 -30.83 15.63 12.90
CA LYS A 512 -32.06 16.39 12.63
C LYS A 512 -32.25 17.17 11.33
N GLU A 513 -31.32 17.26 10.39
CA GLU A 513 -31.56 18.03 9.17
C GLU A 513 -32.04 17.16 8.02
N LYS A 514 -33.26 17.44 7.52
CA LYS A 514 -33.88 16.77 6.36
C LYS A 514 -33.25 17.16 5.02
N ALA A 515 -32.48 18.24 4.96
CA ALA A 515 -31.72 18.70 3.81
C ALA A 515 -30.27 18.89 4.18
N ILE A 516 -29.35 18.44 3.34
CA ILE A 516 -27.90 18.60 3.57
C ILE A 516 -27.29 19.19 2.31
N ASP A 517 -26.63 20.34 2.51
CA ASP A 517 -25.77 20.95 1.51
C ASP A 517 -24.35 20.49 1.76
N PHE A 518 -23.67 20.00 0.74
CA PHE A 518 -22.26 19.68 0.84
C PHE A 518 -21.49 20.04 -0.42
N GLU A 519 -20.23 20.30 -0.21
CA GLU A 519 -19.24 20.63 -1.23
C GLU A 519 -18.13 19.59 -1.19
N ILE A 520 -17.79 19.04 -2.36
CA ILE A 520 -16.65 18.16 -2.55
C ILE A 520 -15.69 18.84 -3.52
N GLN A 521 -14.40 18.81 -3.18
CA GLN A 521 -13.37 19.39 -4.01
C GLN A 521 -12.38 18.32 -4.46
N GLU A 522 -12.10 18.23 -5.75
CA GLU A 522 -11.14 17.27 -6.31
C GLU A 522 -10.23 17.94 -7.33
N GLU A 523 -8.92 17.65 -7.25
CA GLU A 523 -7.90 18.21 -8.14
C GLU A 523 -7.39 17.13 -9.10
N VAL A 524 -7.43 17.41 -10.40
CA VAL A 524 -6.97 16.48 -11.44
C VAL A 524 -5.77 17.05 -12.17
N TYR A 525 -4.78 16.20 -12.37
CA TYR A 525 -3.55 16.44 -13.10
C TYR A 525 -3.58 15.72 -14.46
N PRO A 526 -4.14 16.33 -15.52
CA PRO A 526 -4.43 15.62 -16.78
C PRO A 526 -3.19 15.05 -17.45
N TYR A 527 -2.06 15.73 -17.32
CA TYR A 527 -0.79 15.26 -17.86
C TYR A 527 -0.29 14.01 -17.14
N ALA A 528 -0.27 14.05 -15.81
CA ALA A 528 0.25 12.94 -15.01
C ALA A 528 -0.62 11.69 -15.12
N ASN A 529 -1.95 11.86 -15.19
CA ASN A 529 -2.91 10.75 -15.15
C ASN A 529 -3.37 10.30 -16.54
N SER A 530 -2.90 10.91 -17.63
CA SER A 530 -3.41 10.68 -19.00
C SER A 530 -4.93 10.83 -19.14
N SER A 531 -5.58 11.53 -18.21
CA SER A 531 -7.02 11.72 -18.20
C SER A 531 -7.47 12.63 -19.33
N GLU A 532 -8.53 12.25 -20.04
CA GLU A 532 -9.16 13.06 -21.10
C GLU A 532 -10.55 13.52 -20.73
N LYS A 533 -11.32 12.67 -20.09
CA LYS A 533 -12.66 13.02 -19.66
C LYS A 533 -12.87 12.63 -18.21
N ILE A 534 -13.65 13.43 -17.50
CA ILE A 534 -14.07 13.19 -16.13
C ILE A 534 -15.57 12.98 -16.15
N GLY A 535 -16.01 11.85 -15.62
CA GLY A 535 -17.41 11.54 -15.40
C GLY A 535 -17.79 11.71 -13.94
N PHE A 536 -18.98 12.24 -13.70
CA PHE A 536 -19.59 12.38 -12.36
C PHE A 536 -20.99 11.80 -12.39
N TYR A 537 -21.32 10.94 -11.43
CA TYR A 537 -22.67 10.41 -11.30
C TYR A 537 -22.92 9.95 -9.86
N ILE A 538 -24.17 9.73 -9.54
CA ILE A 538 -24.60 9.19 -8.26
C ILE A 538 -24.85 7.71 -8.43
N TRP A 539 -24.25 6.92 -7.55
CA TRP A 539 -24.45 5.48 -7.46
C TRP A 539 -25.29 5.14 -6.23
N ASN A 540 -26.51 4.71 -6.46
CA ASN A 540 -27.46 4.28 -5.45
C ASN A 540 -27.42 2.75 -5.30
N ARG A 541 -26.37 2.23 -4.68
CA ARG A 541 -26.12 0.78 -4.55
C ARG A 541 -27.27 0.02 -3.89
N ALA A 542 -27.86 0.61 -2.87
CA ALA A 542 -28.94 -0.03 -2.11
C ALA A 542 -30.33 0.26 -2.66
N LYS A 543 -30.42 0.94 -3.81
CA LYS A 543 -31.71 1.29 -4.44
C LYS A 543 -32.67 2.00 -3.48
N LYS A 544 -32.12 2.96 -2.72
CA LYS A 544 -32.89 3.76 -1.74
C LYS A 544 -33.71 4.84 -2.42
N GLN A 545 -34.77 5.30 -1.72
CA GLN A 545 -35.59 6.42 -2.17
C GLN A 545 -35.08 7.73 -1.58
N PHE A 546 -34.77 8.70 -2.46
CA PHE A 546 -34.32 10.03 -2.07
C PHE A 546 -34.51 11.03 -3.22
N LYS A 547 -34.42 12.30 -2.92
CA LYS A 547 -34.51 13.38 -3.89
C LYS A 547 -33.25 14.25 -3.82
N ILE A 548 -32.76 14.62 -4.99
CA ILE A 548 -31.69 15.63 -5.14
C ILE A 548 -32.38 16.90 -5.65
N ASN A 549 -32.27 17.97 -4.86
CA ASN A 549 -32.84 19.26 -5.24
C ASN A 549 -31.95 20.02 -6.20
N ASP A 550 -30.66 20.04 -5.94
CA ASP A 550 -29.69 20.71 -6.80
C ASP A 550 -28.36 19.96 -6.82
N PHE A 551 -27.74 19.93 -8.00
CA PHE A 551 -26.40 19.37 -8.19
C PHE A 551 -25.66 20.22 -9.20
N SER A 552 -24.54 20.80 -8.81
CA SER A 552 -23.68 21.55 -9.73
C SER A 552 -22.22 21.20 -9.53
N VAL A 553 -21.43 21.39 -10.57
CA VAL A 553 -19.99 21.19 -10.56
C VAL A 553 -19.30 22.44 -11.09
N VAL A 554 -18.51 23.08 -10.25
CA VAL A 554 -17.67 24.20 -10.65
C VAL A 554 -16.29 23.67 -11.02
N VAL A 555 -15.88 23.89 -12.26
CA VAL A 555 -14.56 23.47 -12.75
C VAL A 555 -13.65 24.69 -12.87
N LYS A 556 -12.58 24.71 -12.07
CA LYS A 556 -11.53 25.73 -12.14
C LYS A 556 -10.31 25.17 -12.84
N LYS A 557 -9.89 25.81 -13.92
CA LYS A 557 -8.61 25.54 -14.58
C LYS A 557 -7.54 26.40 -13.93
N ILE A 558 -6.48 25.76 -13.44
CA ILE A 558 -5.45 26.40 -12.64
C ILE A 558 -4.10 26.26 -13.35
N ALA A 559 -3.37 27.36 -13.48
CA ALA A 559 -1.98 27.36 -13.90
C ALA A 559 -1.07 27.42 -12.67
N ILE A 560 -0.08 26.53 -12.63
CA ILE A 560 0.97 26.50 -11.62
C ILE A 560 2.20 27.16 -12.23
N LYS A 561 2.79 28.07 -11.50
CA LYS A 561 4.04 28.73 -11.87
C LYS A 561 5.23 27.79 -11.69
#